data_763fa63ca23a69811c83afcabebb2c29
#
_entry.id   763fa63ca23a69811c83afcabebb2c29
#
_cell.length_a   1.000
_cell.length_b   1.000
_cell.length_c   1.000
_cell.angle_alpha   90.00
_cell.angle_beta   90.00
_cell.angle_gamma   90.00
#
_symmetry.space_group_name_H-M   'P 1'
#
loop_
_entity.id
_entity.type
_entity.pdbx_description
1 polymer ?
#
loop_
_entity_poly.entity_id
_entity_poly.type
_entity_poly.pdbx_seq_one_letter_code
_entity_poly.pdbx_strand_id
1 'polypeptide(L)'
;LSSTTIDHKSLAESRLATQYRDSIKLIGYIKALLYEADTLESVFKDLLEKRWIETATGVNLDILGSIVGQTREFIDAEIFDYFGFADNPIAQSFGTLSDVGIGGRFIAVDESAEGIRLLTDDEYRVFIKARILRNSTSSTPEEIISQLSFLFDSPLILIVEGIEASYEISIGRRLSLNEKSIISQTDIVPKTAGVSASYITEFDSNDFLSFKTIPGSLGFGSVTNTELGGKFGQLIL
;
A
#
# COMPACT_ATOMS: atom_id res chain seq x y z
N LEU A 1 -4.71 5.56 16.66
CA LEU A 1 -5.37 5.43 17.96
C LEU A 1 -4.34 5.75 19.05
N SER A 2 -4.38 6.99 19.57
CA SER A 2 -3.58 7.39 20.72
C SER A 2 -4.19 6.71 21.97
N SER A 3 -3.67 5.57 22.36
CA SER A 3 -4.13 4.88 23.57
C SER A 3 -3.38 5.45 24.78
N THR A 4 -4.06 6.22 25.58
CA THR A 4 -3.54 6.72 26.87
C THR A 4 -3.31 5.53 27.79
N THR A 5 -2.09 5.34 28.28
CA THR A 5 -1.78 4.30 29.27
C THR A 5 -2.47 4.66 30.58
N ILE A 6 -3.29 3.77 31.10
CA ILE A 6 -4.00 3.97 32.37
C ILE A 6 -3.15 3.36 33.48
N ASP A 7 -2.78 4.14 34.46
CA ASP A 7 -2.22 3.62 35.72
C ASP A 7 -3.37 3.06 36.58
N HIS A 8 -3.58 1.74 36.45
CA HIS A 8 -4.64 1.05 37.14
C HIS A 8 -4.51 1.12 38.66
N LYS A 9 -3.28 1.22 39.18
CA LYS A 9 -3.02 1.28 40.61
C LYS A 9 -3.44 2.63 41.19
N SER A 10 -3.02 3.74 40.57
CA SER A 10 -3.40 5.07 41.00
C SER A 10 -4.89 5.34 40.83
N LEU A 11 -5.47 4.82 39.76
CA LEU A 11 -6.90 4.92 39.51
C LEU A 11 -7.71 4.17 40.58
N ALA A 12 -7.29 2.97 40.98
CA ALA A 12 -7.94 2.20 42.03
C ALA A 12 -7.83 2.90 43.39
N GLU A 13 -6.66 3.45 43.74
CA GLU A 13 -6.48 4.24 44.96
C GLU A 13 -7.41 5.46 45.01
N SER A 14 -7.54 6.18 43.90
CA SER A 14 -8.40 7.37 43.86
C SER A 14 -9.88 7.06 44.05
N ARG A 15 -10.30 5.82 43.72
CA ARG A 15 -11.69 5.34 43.86
C ARG A 15 -12.01 4.72 45.20
N LEU A 16 -11.03 4.58 46.11
CA LEU A 16 -11.28 4.07 47.44
C LEU A 16 -12.19 5.02 48.24
N ALA A 17 -13.15 4.43 48.97
CA ALA A 17 -13.98 5.19 49.88
C ALA A 17 -13.12 5.86 50.98
N THR A 18 -13.51 7.05 51.40
CA THR A 18 -12.73 7.92 52.28
C THR A 18 -12.26 7.20 53.54
N GLN A 19 -13.08 6.31 54.10
CA GLN A 19 -12.77 5.52 55.32
C GLN A 19 -11.61 4.52 55.14
N TYR A 20 -11.25 4.16 53.88
CA TYR A 20 -10.22 3.16 53.59
C TYR A 20 -8.97 3.77 52.95
N ARG A 21 -8.95 5.07 52.67
CA ARG A 21 -7.83 5.74 51.97
C ARG A 21 -6.51 5.66 52.73
N ASP A 22 -6.55 5.58 54.04
CA ASP A 22 -5.35 5.51 54.87
C ASP A 22 -4.98 4.07 55.26
N SER A 23 -5.69 3.06 54.74
CA SER A 23 -5.44 1.67 55.04
C SER A 23 -4.30 1.10 54.21
N ILE A 24 -3.08 1.14 54.75
CA ILE A 24 -1.85 0.65 54.08
C ILE A 24 -1.99 -0.80 53.62
N LYS A 25 -2.64 -1.66 54.46
CA LYS A 25 -2.80 -3.09 54.13
C LYS A 25 -3.76 -3.29 52.94
N LEU A 26 -4.87 -2.55 52.90
CA LEU A 26 -5.84 -2.65 51.81
C LEU A 26 -5.25 -2.11 50.50
N ILE A 27 -4.56 -0.98 50.56
CA ILE A 27 -3.87 -0.40 49.42
C ILE A 27 -2.80 -1.37 48.89
N GLY A 28 -2.00 -1.97 49.75
CA GLY A 28 -1.00 -2.97 49.39
C GLY A 28 -1.61 -4.20 48.72
N TYR A 29 -2.76 -4.68 49.25
CA TYR A 29 -3.49 -5.78 48.64
C TYR A 29 -4.03 -5.45 47.23
N ILE A 30 -4.64 -4.27 47.06
CA ILE A 30 -5.13 -3.81 45.76
C ILE A 30 -3.99 -3.65 44.78
N LYS A 31 -2.86 -3.06 45.19
CA LYS A 31 -1.66 -2.94 44.33
C LYS A 31 -1.11 -4.29 43.93
N ALA A 32 -1.12 -5.29 44.79
CA ALA A 32 -0.70 -6.64 44.47
C ALA A 32 -1.63 -7.32 43.46
N LEU A 33 -2.95 -7.15 43.59
CA LEU A 33 -3.92 -7.67 42.61
C LEU A 33 -3.79 -7.00 41.23
N LEU A 34 -3.50 -5.71 41.21
CA LEU A 34 -3.38 -4.94 39.97
C LEU A 34 -1.95 -4.96 39.40
N TYR A 35 -1.03 -5.72 40.02
CA TYR A 35 0.36 -5.76 39.55
C TYR A 35 0.50 -6.21 38.09
N GLU A 36 -0.26 -7.24 37.72
CA GLU A 36 -0.23 -7.77 36.34
C GLU A 36 -1.10 -6.98 35.34
N ALA A 37 -1.98 -6.08 35.82
CA ALA A 37 -2.90 -5.35 34.96
C ALA A 37 -2.17 -4.44 33.95
N ASP A 38 -1.14 -3.74 34.40
CA ASP A 38 -0.34 -2.85 33.55
C ASP A 38 0.44 -3.66 32.49
N THR A 39 0.96 -4.82 32.86
CA THR A 39 1.65 -5.75 31.95
C THR A 39 0.68 -6.29 30.91
N LEU A 40 -0.51 -6.70 31.34
CA LEU A 40 -1.56 -7.21 30.45
C LEU A 40 -2.02 -6.13 29.46
N GLU A 41 -2.23 -4.89 29.93
CA GLU A 41 -2.57 -3.75 29.08
C GLU A 41 -1.50 -3.48 28.01
N SER A 42 -0.21 -3.52 28.41
CA SER A 42 0.89 -3.32 27.46
C SER A 42 0.93 -4.40 26.39
N VAL A 43 0.68 -5.67 26.76
CA VAL A 43 0.61 -6.79 25.79
C VAL A 43 -0.57 -6.61 24.84
N PHE A 44 -1.73 -6.18 25.31
CA PHE A 44 -2.87 -5.89 24.43
C PHE A 44 -2.60 -4.73 23.48
N LYS A 45 -1.95 -3.67 23.94
CA LYS A 45 -1.53 -2.56 23.06
C LYS A 45 -0.56 -3.03 21.99
N ASP A 46 0.46 -3.77 22.39
CA ASP A 46 1.43 -4.38 21.45
C ASP A 46 0.73 -5.26 20.41
N LEU A 47 -0.27 -6.04 20.83
CA LEU A 47 -1.03 -6.90 19.92
C LEU A 47 -1.82 -6.07 18.91
N LEU A 48 -2.46 -5.00 19.34
CA LEU A 48 -3.21 -4.11 18.46
C LEU A 48 -2.30 -3.37 17.49
N GLU A 49 -1.17 -2.83 17.97
CA GLU A 49 -0.24 -2.08 17.13
C GLU A 49 0.52 -2.98 16.15
N LYS A 50 1.03 -4.12 16.62
CA LYS A 50 1.82 -5.04 15.78
C LYS A 50 0.99 -5.83 14.77
N ARG A 51 -0.32 -5.91 14.93
CA ARG A 51 -1.24 -6.59 14.00
C ARG A 51 -2.13 -5.63 13.21
N TRP A 52 -1.88 -4.34 13.29
CA TRP A 52 -2.56 -3.38 12.44
C TRP A 52 -1.84 -3.30 11.09
N ILE A 53 -2.59 -3.29 9.98
CA ILE A 53 -2.04 -3.38 8.62
C ILE A 53 -1.01 -2.27 8.31
N GLU A 54 -1.18 -1.09 8.88
CA GLU A 54 -0.28 0.04 8.65
C GLU A 54 1.05 -0.08 9.43
N THR A 55 1.03 -0.77 10.56
CA THR A 55 2.17 -0.86 11.49
C THR A 55 2.79 -2.25 11.57
N ALA A 56 2.08 -3.27 11.06
CA ALA A 56 2.55 -4.65 11.06
C ALA A 56 3.80 -4.81 10.19
N THR A 57 4.77 -5.58 10.66
CA THR A 57 6.03 -5.89 9.98
C THR A 57 6.37 -7.38 10.10
N GLY A 58 7.14 -7.90 9.13
CA GLY A 58 7.64 -9.27 9.14
C GLY A 58 6.53 -10.32 9.33
N VAL A 59 6.72 -11.22 10.28
CA VAL A 59 5.80 -12.35 10.55
C VAL A 59 4.37 -11.89 10.88
N ASN A 60 4.19 -10.73 11.53
CA ASN A 60 2.85 -10.22 11.82
C ASN A 60 2.11 -9.81 10.54
N LEU A 61 2.84 -9.27 9.57
CA LEU A 61 2.29 -8.96 8.26
C LEU A 61 1.97 -10.24 7.47
N ASP A 62 2.79 -11.29 7.61
CA ASP A 62 2.55 -12.61 7.01
C ASP A 62 1.27 -13.26 7.55
N ILE A 63 1.01 -13.11 8.86
CA ILE A 63 -0.24 -13.57 9.48
C ILE A 63 -1.45 -12.84 8.87
N LEU A 64 -1.36 -11.50 8.72
CA LEU A 64 -2.43 -10.74 8.07
C LEU A 64 -2.66 -11.18 6.63
N GLY A 65 -1.60 -11.38 5.87
CA GLY A 65 -1.69 -11.89 4.50
C GLY A 65 -2.32 -13.27 4.42
N SER A 66 -1.98 -14.18 5.33
CA SER A 66 -2.58 -15.52 5.38
C SER A 66 -4.09 -15.49 5.65
N ILE A 67 -4.56 -14.57 6.52
CA ILE A 67 -5.99 -14.39 6.82
C ILE A 67 -6.74 -13.88 5.59
N VAL A 68 -6.12 -12.97 4.83
CA VAL A 68 -6.73 -12.37 3.63
C VAL A 68 -6.62 -13.28 2.40
N GLY A 69 -5.75 -14.27 2.44
CA GLY A 69 -5.47 -15.19 1.33
C GLY A 69 -4.48 -14.60 0.32
N GLN A 70 -3.53 -13.79 0.78
CA GLN A 70 -2.42 -13.25 -0.01
C GLN A 70 -1.10 -13.80 0.51
N THR A 71 -0.35 -14.47 -0.35
CA THR A 71 1.01 -14.95 -0.01
C THR A 71 2.05 -13.85 -0.23
N ARG A 72 3.17 -13.93 0.49
CA ARG A 72 4.31 -13.02 0.28
C ARG A 72 5.17 -13.43 -0.92
N GLU A 73 5.01 -14.64 -1.38
CA GLU A 73 5.75 -15.14 -2.55
C GLU A 73 5.19 -14.52 -3.82
N PHE A 74 6.07 -13.94 -4.60
CA PHE A 74 5.76 -13.37 -5.91
C PHE A 74 6.45 -14.19 -6.99
N ILE A 75 5.67 -14.73 -7.91
CA ILE A 75 6.10 -15.73 -8.89
C ILE A 75 6.30 -15.08 -10.26
N ASP A 76 6.70 -13.87 -10.38
CA ASP A 76 7.01 -13.34 -11.69
C ASP A 76 8.11 -12.29 -11.62
N ALA A 77 9.24 -12.65 -12.17
CA ALA A 77 10.50 -12.02 -11.84
C ALA A 77 11.06 -11.14 -12.96
N GLU A 78 10.22 -10.46 -13.70
CA GLU A 78 10.70 -9.33 -14.50
C GLU A 78 11.08 -8.11 -13.62
N ILE A 79 10.89 -8.22 -12.28
CA ILE A 79 11.17 -7.13 -11.32
C ILE A 79 12.58 -7.23 -10.72
N PHE A 80 13.45 -8.07 -11.20
CA PHE A 80 14.82 -8.05 -10.70
C PHE A 80 15.56 -6.84 -11.27
N ASP A 81 16.15 -6.08 -10.35
CA ASP A 81 17.18 -5.11 -10.65
C ASP A 81 18.38 -5.83 -11.30
N TYR A 82 18.31 -6.09 -12.59
CA TYR A 82 19.41 -6.66 -13.33
C TYR A 82 20.23 -5.56 -14.01
N PHE A 83 21.50 -5.87 -14.23
CA PHE A 83 22.38 -4.97 -14.95
C PHE A 83 21.99 -4.88 -16.43
N GLY A 84 21.82 -3.66 -16.93
CA GLY A 84 21.55 -3.40 -18.32
C GLY A 84 21.97 -2.00 -18.73
N PHE A 85 21.92 -1.75 -20.05
CA PHE A 85 22.27 -0.46 -20.63
C PHE A 85 21.07 0.51 -20.68
N ALA A 86 21.35 1.80 -20.88
CA ALA A 86 20.44 2.92 -20.70
C ALA A 86 19.10 2.89 -21.47
N ASP A 87 18.97 2.04 -22.47
CA ASP A 87 17.74 1.94 -23.28
C ASP A 87 16.68 0.99 -22.69
N ASN A 88 16.98 0.33 -21.57
CA ASN A 88 16.03 -0.53 -20.89
C ASN A 88 15.55 0.11 -19.57
N PRO A 89 14.26 0.49 -19.47
CA PRO A 89 13.74 1.22 -18.30
C PRO A 89 13.72 0.40 -17.00
N ILE A 90 13.88 -0.92 -17.09
CA ILE A 90 13.85 -1.84 -15.93
C ILE A 90 15.29 -2.20 -15.46
N ALA A 91 16.28 -1.90 -16.29
CA ALA A 91 17.67 -2.24 -16.00
C ALA A 91 18.33 -1.20 -15.09
N GLN A 92 19.14 -1.68 -14.15
CA GLN A 92 19.97 -0.87 -13.27
C GLN A 92 21.38 -0.71 -13.85
N SER A 93 22.00 0.43 -13.62
CA SER A 93 23.39 0.68 -13.96
C SER A 93 24.36 0.01 -12.99
N PHE A 94 25.66 0.23 -13.17
CA PHE A 94 26.66 -0.16 -12.18
C PHE A 94 26.43 0.59 -10.85
N GLY A 95 26.39 -0.16 -9.76
CA GLY A 95 26.42 0.40 -8.41
C GLY A 95 27.83 0.73 -7.96
N THR A 96 27.96 1.54 -6.92
CA THR A 96 29.24 1.78 -6.26
C THR A 96 29.42 0.80 -5.10
N LEU A 97 30.70 0.50 -4.74
CA LEU A 97 31.01 -0.40 -3.61
C LEU A 97 30.53 0.15 -2.24
N SER A 98 30.22 1.44 -2.17
CA SER A 98 29.78 2.12 -0.95
C SER A 98 28.26 2.09 -0.76
N ASP A 99 27.50 1.90 -1.83
CA ASP A 99 26.03 2.00 -1.80
C ASP A 99 25.43 0.60 -1.96
N VAL A 100 25.15 -0.04 -0.85
CA VAL A 100 24.51 -1.35 -0.81
C VAL A 100 23.06 -1.21 -1.30
N GLY A 101 22.72 -1.90 -2.39
CA GLY A 101 21.38 -1.88 -2.98
C GLY A 101 21.22 -0.96 -4.20
N ILE A 102 22.26 -0.28 -4.64
CA ILE A 102 22.30 0.47 -5.91
C ILE A 102 23.14 -0.32 -6.91
N GLY A 103 22.52 -0.67 -8.02
CA GLY A 103 23.19 -1.41 -9.11
C GLY A 103 22.52 -2.74 -9.42
N GLY A 104 22.46 -3.06 -10.71
CA GLY A 104 21.90 -4.30 -11.20
C GLY A 104 22.84 -5.48 -11.05
N ARG A 105 22.32 -6.65 -10.71
CA ARG A 105 23.08 -7.90 -10.73
C ARG A 105 23.20 -8.46 -12.15
N PHE A 106 24.26 -9.16 -12.44
CA PHE A 106 24.36 -9.92 -13.69
C PHE A 106 23.50 -11.19 -13.60
N ILE A 107 22.74 -11.44 -14.64
CA ILE A 107 21.98 -12.69 -14.81
C ILE A 107 22.87 -13.67 -15.61
N ALA A 108 23.00 -14.89 -15.13
CA ALA A 108 23.67 -15.95 -15.84
C ALA A 108 22.81 -16.44 -17.04
N VAL A 109 23.46 -16.94 -18.10
CA VAL A 109 22.78 -17.40 -19.33
C VAL A 109 21.75 -18.50 -19.06
N ASP A 110 21.97 -19.30 -17.99
CA ASP A 110 21.10 -20.41 -17.59
C ASP A 110 20.17 -20.02 -16.41
N GLU A 111 20.25 -18.79 -15.93
CA GLU A 111 19.39 -18.28 -14.87
C GLU A 111 18.12 -17.73 -15.54
N SER A 112 16.98 -18.41 -15.35
CA SER A 112 15.71 -17.86 -15.78
C SER A 112 15.46 -16.58 -14.99
N ALA A 113 15.03 -15.51 -15.65
CA ALA A 113 14.54 -14.31 -15.01
C ALA A 113 13.29 -14.59 -14.14
N GLU A 114 12.72 -15.76 -14.29
CA GLU A 114 11.60 -16.29 -13.52
C GLU A 114 12.11 -16.85 -12.18
N GLY A 115 11.95 -16.11 -11.12
CA GLY A 115 12.29 -16.54 -9.77
C GLY A 115 11.20 -16.21 -8.78
N ILE A 116 11.06 -17.03 -7.75
CA ILE A 116 10.21 -16.69 -6.59
C ILE A 116 10.97 -15.63 -5.78
N ARG A 117 10.42 -14.43 -5.72
CA ARG A 117 10.92 -13.36 -4.85
C ARG A 117 9.98 -13.19 -3.66
N LEU A 118 10.55 -12.96 -2.49
CA LEU A 118 9.77 -12.49 -1.34
C LEU A 118 9.60 -10.98 -1.44
N LEU A 119 8.36 -10.53 -1.36
CA LEU A 119 8.02 -9.11 -1.32
C LEU A 119 8.57 -8.47 -0.03
N THR A 120 9.04 -7.24 -0.14
CA THR A 120 9.34 -6.41 1.02
C THR A 120 8.06 -6.11 1.82
N ASP A 121 8.18 -5.68 3.08
CA ASP A 121 7.01 -5.40 3.91
C ASP A 121 6.11 -4.31 3.30
N ASP A 122 6.70 -3.30 2.66
CA ASP A 122 5.96 -2.20 2.05
C ASP A 122 5.21 -2.65 0.80
N GLU A 123 5.86 -3.41 -0.08
CA GLU A 123 5.22 -4.02 -1.24
C GLU A 123 4.10 -4.96 -0.82
N TYR A 124 4.40 -5.86 0.12
CA TYR A 124 3.44 -6.86 0.59
C TYR A 124 2.19 -6.21 1.23
N ARG A 125 2.38 -5.11 1.93
CA ARG A 125 1.26 -4.32 2.48
C ARG A 125 0.32 -3.81 1.40
N VAL A 126 0.85 -3.35 0.26
CA VAL A 126 0.04 -2.93 -0.90
C VAL A 126 -0.77 -4.11 -1.45
N PHE A 127 -0.15 -5.28 -1.61
CA PHE A 127 -0.85 -6.49 -2.07
C PHE A 127 -1.96 -6.94 -1.11
N ILE A 128 -1.70 -6.92 0.20
CA ILE A 128 -2.72 -7.25 1.20
C ILE A 128 -3.88 -6.27 1.13
N LYS A 129 -3.62 -4.96 1.03
CA LYS A 129 -4.65 -3.93 0.87
C LYS A 129 -5.48 -4.16 -0.40
N ALA A 130 -4.81 -4.40 -1.52
CA ALA A 130 -5.48 -4.70 -2.79
C ALA A 130 -6.38 -5.94 -2.67
N ARG A 131 -5.89 -6.99 -2.02
CA ARG A 131 -6.67 -8.22 -1.80
C ARG A 131 -7.88 -8.01 -0.89
N ILE A 132 -7.74 -7.21 0.17
CA ILE A 132 -8.85 -6.84 1.05
C ILE A 132 -9.93 -6.10 0.24
N LEU A 133 -9.53 -5.11 -0.54
CA LEU A 133 -10.45 -4.33 -1.37
C LEU A 133 -11.18 -5.24 -2.36
N ARG A 134 -10.45 -6.10 -3.05
CA ARG A 134 -11.05 -7.07 -3.97
C ARG A 134 -12.03 -8.03 -3.29
N ASN A 135 -11.74 -8.48 -2.08
CA ASN A 135 -12.63 -9.39 -1.35
C ASN A 135 -13.89 -8.70 -0.81
N SER A 136 -13.87 -7.38 -0.62
CA SER A 136 -14.95 -6.60 0.00
C SER A 136 -15.78 -5.77 -0.97
N THR A 137 -15.41 -5.72 -2.25
CA THR A 137 -16.07 -4.86 -3.24
C THR A 137 -17.35 -5.46 -3.79
N SER A 138 -18.37 -4.64 -4.03
CA SER A 138 -19.52 -4.92 -4.89
C SER A 138 -19.26 -4.57 -6.36
N SER A 139 -18.07 -4.07 -6.68
CA SER A 139 -17.60 -3.72 -8.04
C SER A 139 -18.46 -2.64 -8.73
N THR A 140 -19.04 -1.72 -7.97
CA THR A 140 -19.62 -0.51 -8.56
C THR A 140 -18.52 0.47 -8.99
N PRO A 141 -18.71 1.28 -10.03
CA PRO A 141 -17.69 2.23 -10.49
C PRO A 141 -17.21 3.17 -9.39
N GLU A 142 -18.11 3.63 -8.52
CA GLU A 142 -17.80 4.51 -7.41
C GLU A 142 -16.91 3.83 -6.36
N GLU A 143 -17.19 2.56 -6.07
CA GLU A 143 -16.34 1.78 -5.16
C GLU A 143 -14.96 1.51 -5.77
N ILE A 144 -14.90 1.16 -7.06
CA ILE A 144 -13.62 0.95 -7.76
C ILE A 144 -12.78 2.24 -7.71
N ILE A 145 -13.37 3.40 -7.98
CA ILE A 145 -12.70 4.70 -7.89
C ILE A 145 -12.18 4.93 -6.46
N SER A 146 -13.04 4.74 -5.46
CA SER A 146 -12.67 4.95 -4.06
C SER A 146 -11.54 4.02 -3.61
N GLN A 147 -11.59 2.76 -4.01
CA GLN A 147 -10.62 1.75 -3.65
C GLN A 147 -9.27 1.97 -4.33
N LEU A 148 -9.25 2.28 -5.62
CA LEU A 148 -8.03 2.61 -6.35
C LEU A 148 -7.41 3.92 -5.87
N SER A 149 -8.24 4.93 -5.54
CA SER A 149 -7.76 6.17 -4.92
C SER A 149 -7.05 5.90 -3.59
N PHE A 150 -7.63 5.05 -2.76
CA PHE A 150 -7.00 4.64 -1.50
C PHE A 150 -5.73 3.80 -1.70
N LEU A 151 -5.76 2.86 -2.66
CA LEU A 151 -4.63 1.95 -2.91
C LEU A 151 -3.40 2.67 -3.44
N PHE A 152 -3.62 3.57 -4.41
CA PHE A 152 -2.54 4.30 -5.09
C PHE A 152 -2.32 5.70 -4.53
N ASP A 153 -3.00 6.10 -3.45
CA ASP A 153 -2.94 7.45 -2.90
C ASP A 153 -3.06 8.53 -4.00
N SER A 154 -4.03 8.34 -4.89
CA SER A 154 -4.28 9.21 -6.03
C SER A 154 -5.54 10.05 -5.82
N PRO A 155 -5.45 11.38 -5.94
CA PRO A 155 -6.61 12.26 -5.75
C PRO A 155 -7.62 12.17 -6.89
N LEU A 156 -7.21 11.63 -8.03
CA LEU A 156 -8.04 11.57 -9.24
C LEU A 156 -7.90 10.20 -9.90
N ILE A 157 -9.02 9.49 -10.00
CA ILE A 157 -9.15 8.26 -10.77
C ILE A 157 -10.28 8.47 -11.76
N LEU A 158 -10.03 8.20 -13.03
CA LEU A 158 -11.05 8.25 -14.08
C LEU A 158 -11.33 6.83 -14.56
N ILE A 159 -12.59 6.50 -14.69
CA ILE A 159 -13.06 5.25 -15.30
C ILE A 159 -13.89 5.62 -16.52
N VAL A 160 -13.57 5.04 -17.65
CA VAL A 160 -14.28 5.21 -18.90
C VAL A 160 -14.76 3.85 -19.36
N GLU A 161 -16.05 3.76 -19.71
CA GLU A 161 -16.60 2.54 -20.30
C GLU A 161 -15.97 2.29 -21.68
N GLY A 162 -15.45 1.07 -21.84
CA GLY A 162 -14.88 0.59 -23.09
C GLY A 162 -15.91 -0.18 -23.92
N ILE A 163 -15.44 -0.83 -24.96
CA ILE A 163 -16.23 -1.69 -25.84
C ILE A 163 -16.20 -3.13 -25.26
N GLU A 164 -17.26 -3.91 -25.50
CA GLU A 164 -17.33 -5.35 -25.16
C GLU A 164 -17.19 -5.66 -23.64
N ALA A 165 -18.01 -4.99 -22.81
CA ALA A 165 -18.00 -5.18 -21.36
C ALA A 165 -16.60 -4.97 -20.75
N SER A 166 -15.95 -3.90 -21.13
CA SER A 166 -14.67 -3.47 -20.60
C SER A 166 -14.72 -2.05 -20.06
N TYR A 167 -13.72 -1.70 -19.27
CA TYR A 167 -13.52 -0.32 -18.84
C TYR A 167 -12.02 0.01 -18.84
N GLU A 168 -11.75 1.30 -18.97
CA GLU A 168 -10.41 1.87 -18.94
C GLU A 168 -10.24 2.67 -17.66
N ILE A 169 -9.08 2.54 -17.04
CA ILE A 169 -8.75 3.24 -15.80
C ILE A 169 -7.60 4.21 -16.07
N SER A 170 -7.76 5.44 -15.64
CA SER A 170 -6.68 6.42 -15.66
C SER A 170 -6.38 6.92 -14.25
N ILE A 171 -5.14 6.74 -13.82
CA ILE A 171 -4.66 7.09 -12.48
C ILE A 171 -3.98 8.45 -12.56
N GLY A 172 -4.49 9.44 -11.81
CA GLY A 172 -4.03 10.84 -11.82
C GLY A 172 -2.76 11.07 -11.02
N ARG A 173 -1.86 10.10 -10.99
CA ARG A 173 -0.55 10.16 -10.35
C ARG A 173 0.45 9.32 -11.14
N ARG A 174 1.69 9.77 -11.19
CA ARG A 174 2.78 8.92 -11.71
C ARG A 174 3.07 7.81 -10.70
N LEU A 175 3.06 6.59 -11.19
CA LEU A 175 3.33 5.40 -10.39
C LEU A 175 4.81 5.07 -10.40
N SER A 176 5.30 4.50 -9.30
CA SER A 176 6.64 3.93 -9.24
C SER A 176 6.74 2.67 -10.12
N LEU A 177 7.96 2.28 -10.47
CA LEU A 177 8.18 1.06 -11.24
C LEU A 177 7.62 -0.18 -10.55
N ASN A 178 7.74 -0.25 -9.21
CA ASN A 178 7.18 -1.34 -8.43
C ASN A 178 5.65 -1.38 -8.51
N GLU A 179 4.97 -0.24 -8.42
CA GLU A 179 3.51 -0.17 -8.55
C GLU A 179 3.04 -0.57 -9.95
N LYS A 180 3.76 -0.16 -10.99
CA LYS A 180 3.48 -0.58 -12.37
C LYS A 180 3.62 -2.08 -12.57
N SER A 181 4.69 -2.66 -12.05
CA SER A 181 4.89 -4.11 -12.08
C SER A 181 3.79 -4.87 -11.33
N ILE A 182 3.36 -4.35 -10.18
CA ILE A 182 2.26 -4.91 -9.42
C ILE A 182 0.97 -4.93 -10.26
N ILE A 183 0.67 -3.83 -10.94
CA ILE A 183 -0.52 -3.71 -11.80
C ILE A 183 -0.43 -4.68 -12.98
N SER A 184 0.72 -4.78 -13.63
CA SER A 184 0.89 -5.60 -14.84
C SER A 184 0.83 -7.10 -14.55
N GLN A 185 1.28 -7.53 -13.38
CA GLN A 185 1.43 -8.95 -13.05
C GLN A 185 0.32 -9.50 -12.16
N THR A 186 -0.43 -8.65 -11.49
CA THR A 186 -1.50 -9.06 -10.60
C THR A 186 -2.83 -8.44 -10.99
N ASP A 187 -3.87 -9.26 -10.99
CA ASP A 187 -5.25 -8.81 -11.18
C ASP A 187 -5.74 -8.07 -9.92
N ILE A 188 -5.15 -6.88 -9.69
CA ILE A 188 -5.43 -6.06 -8.50
C ILE A 188 -6.77 -5.35 -8.63
N VAL A 189 -7.17 -5.01 -9.85
CA VAL A 189 -8.36 -4.20 -10.10
C VAL A 189 -9.61 -5.01 -9.76
N PRO A 190 -10.46 -4.51 -8.84
CA PRO A 190 -11.75 -5.13 -8.59
C PRO A 190 -12.61 -5.09 -9.85
N LYS A 191 -13.15 -6.21 -10.25
CA LYS A 191 -14.01 -6.31 -11.44
C LYS A 191 -15.13 -7.32 -11.24
N THR A 192 -16.27 -7.04 -11.85
CA THR A 192 -17.37 -8.00 -11.93
C THR A 192 -17.05 -9.14 -12.88
N ALA A 193 -17.67 -10.29 -12.66
CA ALA A 193 -17.54 -11.42 -13.55
C ALA A 193 -17.97 -11.04 -14.98
N GLY A 194 -17.13 -11.31 -15.95
CA GLY A 194 -17.40 -10.99 -17.36
C GLY A 194 -17.04 -9.57 -17.80
N VAL A 195 -16.51 -8.74 -16.91
CA VAL A 195 -16.00 -7.40 -17.25
C VAL A 195 -14.48 -7.39 -17.14
N SER A 196 -13.80 -6.75 -18.10
CA SER A 196 -12.35 -6.63 -18.11
C SER A 196 -11.90 -5.18 -17.98
N ALA A 197 -10.75 -4.98 -17.34
CA ALA A 197 -10.02 -3.72 -17.45
C ALA A 197 -9.13 -3.81 -18.69
N SER A 198 -9.47 -3.03 -19.74
CA SER A 198 -8.78 -3.11 -21.03
C SER A 198 -7.46 -2.37 -21.02
N TYR A 199 -7.44 -1.20 -20.41
CA TYR A 199 -6.26 -0.35 -20.34
C TYR A 199 -6.17 0.33 -18.99
N ILE A 200 -4.94 0.39 -18.47
CA ILE A 200 -4.61 1.17 -17.27
C ILE A 200 -3.55 2.19 -17.69
N THR A 201 -3.86 3.46 -17.48
CA THR A 201 -2.99 4.58 -17.83
C THR A 201 -2.66 5.40 -16.59
N GLU A 202 -1.50 6.03 -16.60
CA GLU A 202 -1.13 7.03 -15.60
C GLU A 202 -0.97 8.40 -16.24
N PHE A 203 -1.31 9.44 -15.52
CA PHE A 203 -1.09 10.82 -15.93
C PHE A 203 -0.76 11.69 -14.72
N ASP A 204 -0.17 12.86 -14.94
CA ASP A 204 0.02 13.84 -13.88
C ASP A 204 -1.25 14.70 -13.78
N SER A 205 -1.87 14.73 -12.61
CA SER A 205 -3.11 15.49 -12.38
C SER A 205 -2.98 16.99 -12.56
N ASN A 206 -1.76 17.52 -12.66
CA ASN A 206 -1.50 18.96 -12.81
C ASN A 206 -1.14 19.39 -14.23
N ASP A 207 -0.81 18.46 -15.13
CA ASP A 207 -0.35 18.79 -16.48
C ASP A 207 -0.90 17.90 -17.60
N PHE A 208 -2.00 17.18 -17.36
CA PHE A 208 -2.57 16.30 -18.38
C PHE A 208 -3.40 17.05 -19.43
N LEU A 209 -3.38 16.53 -20.65
CA LEU A 209 -4.20 17.06 -21.74
C LEU A 209 -5.66 16.63 -21.60
N SER A 210 -6.59 17.58 -21.62
CA SER A 210 -8.01 17.28 -21.71
C SER A 210 -8.76 18.30 -22.55
N PHE A 211 -9.80 17.81 -23.25
CA PHE A 211 -10.74 18.65 -23.99
C PHE A 211 -11.94 19.11 -23.15
N LYS A 212 -12.09 18.57 -21.96
CA LYS A 212 -13.14 18.97 -21.00
C LYS A 212 -12.53 19.83 -19.90
N THR A 213 -13.34 20.68 -19.30
CA THR A 213 -12.97 21.47 -18.13
C THR A 213 -12.85 20.58 -16.88
N ILE A 214 -11.82 19.75 -16.85
CA ILE A 214 -11.46 18.96 -15.66
C ILE A 214 -10.45 19.80 -14.87
N PRO A 215 -10.62 19.97 -13.55
CA PRO A 215 -9.67 20.70 -12.75
C PRO A 215 -8.23 20.12 -12.90
N GLY A 216 -7.25 20.97 -13.14
CA GLY A 216 -5.86 20.57 -13.38
C GLY A 216 -5.52 20.22 -14.82
N SER A 217 -6.49 20.11 -15.75
CA SER A 217 -6.20 19.80 -17.14
C SER A 217 -5.67 21.02 -17.91
N LEU A 218 -4.77 20.76 -18.83
CA LEU A 218 -4.23 21.75 -19.77
C LEU A 218 -4.73 21.47 -21.20
N GLY A 219 -4.90 22.52 -21.97
CA GLY A 219 -5.23 22.41 -23.41
C GLY A 219 -3.99 22.16 -24.26
N PHE A 220 -4.12 22.40 -25.58
CA PHE A 220 -2.98 22.34 -26.47
C PHE A 220 -1.98 23.44 -26.13
N GLY A 221 -0.70 23.08 -26.14
CA GLY A 221 0.39 24.03 -26.01
C GLY A 221 0.60 24.90 -27.27
N SER A 222 1.49 25.87 -27.16
CA SER A 222 1.93 26.66 -28.30
C SER A 222 3.15 26.02 -28.96
N VAL A 223 3.26 26.15 -30.29
CA VAL A 223 4.46 25.73 -31.05
C VAL A 223 5.73 26.43 -30.57
N THR A 224 5.58 27.63 -29.99
CA THR A 224 6.69 28.44 -29.48
C THR A 224 7.02 28.16 -28.02
N ASN A 225 6.12 27.52 -27.26
CA ASN A 225 6.34 27.16 -25.87
C ASN A 225 5.73 25.77 -25.59
N THR A 226 6.58 24.77 -25.60
CA THR A 226 6.20 23.37 -25.42
C THR A 226 5.80 23.02 -23.97
N GLU A 227 6.07 23.90 -23.01
CA GLU A 227 5.75 23.66 -21.58
C GLU A 227 4.33 24.08 -21.21
N LEU A 228 3.62 24.80 -22.08
CA LEU A 228 2.26 25.27 -21.82
C LEU A 228 1.16 24.26 -22.16
N GLY A 229 1.50 23.14 -22.80
CA GLY A 229 0.53 22.13 -23.21
C GLY A 229 0.39 20.99 -22.22
N GLY A 230 -0.82 20.41 -22.16
CA GLY A 230 -1.06 19.20 -21.41
C GLY A 230 -0.35 17.99 -22.02
N LYS A 231 0.08 17.05 -21.19
CA LYS A 231 0.75 15.82 -21.58
C LYS A 231 -0.23 14.66 -21.67
N PHE A 232 0.05 13.71 -22.55
CA PHE A 232 -0.71 12.47 -22.60
C PHE A 232 -0.38 11.56 -21.43
N GLY A 233 -1.37 10.77 -21.01
CA GLY A 233 -1.16 9.67 -20.09
C GLY A 233 -0.21 8.62 -20.68
N GLN A 234 0.48 7.89 -19.83
CA GLN A 234 1.30 6.75 -20.22
C GLN A 234 0.54 5.45 -19.97
N LEU A 235 0.58 4.55 -20.93
CA LEU A 235 0.00 3.22 -20.81
C LEU A 235 0.86 2.38 -19.85
N ILE A 236 0.19 1.68 -18.94
CA ILE A 236 0.81 0.73 -18.01
C ILE A 236 0.48 -0.70 -18.47
N LEU A 237 -0.77 -0.93 -18.90
CA LEU A 237 -1.34 -2.22 -19.30
C LEU A 237 -2.23 -2.04 -20.51
#